data_89fccdf32a196d2b9117d1a696731bf1
#
_entry.id   89fccdf32a196d2b9117d1a696731bf1
#
_cell.length_a   1.000
_cell.length_b   1.000
_cell.length_c   1.000
_cell.angle_alpha   90.00
_cell.angle_beta   90.00
_cell.angle_gamma   90.00
#
_symmetry.space_group_name_H-M   'P 1'
#
loop_
_entity.id
_entity.type
_entity.pdbx_description
1 polymer ?
#
loop_
_entity_poly.entity_id
_entity_poly.type
_entity_poly.pdbx_seq_one_letter_code
_entity_poly.pdbx_strand_id
1 'polypeptide(L)'
;MRHLQSFKYVKLIAEIGSIRGAAESCAISPSALNRHIQNLELDIGIKIFDRLNVGVRLSTEGELFYQFALLQLRGFERLQSQINDIKGLQTGIIRLGVSAELNGVFINNQIAEFQKEYPQISIQIKVVDQNAMENDLSSNRIDIAFFYQPILTKNLNIINAFEIKVHAVLPENLPVKNPNGLMFYEIIDQQILLPLKNTQLRNKIDGACAKLGISLFTQLESNDPLI
;
A
#
# COMPACT_ATOMS: atom_id res chain seq x y z
N MET A 1 -27.17 13.44 0.39
CA MET A 1 -26.05 13.60 -0.57
C MET A 1 -25.17 14.85 -0.38
N ARG A 2 -25.65 15.92 0.28
CA ARG A 2 -24.81 17.12 0.56
C ARG A 2 -23.50 16.81 1.30
N HIS A 3 -23.52 15.94 2.32
CA HIS A 3 -22.31 15.59 3.09
C HIS A 3 -21.25 14.86 2.28
N LEU A 4 -21.63 13.95 1.39
CA LEU A 4 -20.66 13.27 0.52
C LEU A 4 -19.93 14.24 -0.41
N GLN A 5 -20.59 15.29 -0.86
CA GLN A 5 -19.95 16.33 -1.68
C GLN A 5 -18.95 17.14 -0.85
N SER A 6 -19.28 17.45 0.41
CA SER A 6 -18.37 18.10 1.33
C SER A 6 -17.12 17.27 1.58
N PHE A 7 -17.26 15.96 1.78
CA PHE A 7 -16.13 15.04 1.97
C PHE A 7 -15.23 14.99 0.74
N LYS A 8 -15.82 14.97 -0.48
CA LYS A 8 -15.05 15.03 -1.73
C LYS A 8 -14.23 16.32 -1.84
N TYR A 9 -14.82 17.44 -1.47
CA TYR A 9 -14.14 18.72 -1.51
C TYR A 9 -12.98 18.79 -0.50
N VAL A 10 -13.21 18.34 0.74
CA VAL A 10 -12.15 18.28 1.75
C VAL A 10 -11.00 17.36 1.28
N LYS A 11 -11.33 16.18 0.74
CA LYS A 11 -10.32 15.28 0.17
C LYS A 11 -9.49 15.97 -0.89
N LEU A 12 -10.13 16.57 -1.87
CA LEU A 12 -9.45 17.17 -3.02
C LEU A 12 -8.58 18.37 -2.63
N ILE A 13 -9.05 19.21 -1.71
CA ILE A 13 -8.28 20.36 -1.20
C ILE A 13 -7.04 19.87 -0.44
N ALA A 14 -7.18 18.83 0.39
CA ALA A 14 -6.06 18.26 1.14
C ALA A 14 -5.00 17.65 0.24
N GLU A 15 -5.42 16.96 -0.85
CA GLU A 15 -4.51 16.34 -1.82
C GLU A 15 -3.77 17.37 -2.68
N ILE A 16 -4.44 18.45 -3.08
CA ILE A 16 -3.87 19.49 -3.96
C ILE A 16 -3.12 20.58 -3.16
N GLY A 17 -3.49 20.77 -1.89
CA GLY A 17 -2.94 21.85 -1.05
C GLY A 17 -3.43 23.27 -1.43
N SER A 18 -4.46 23.37 -2.29
CA SER A 18 -4.94 24.66 -2.80
C SER A 18 -6.45 24.62 -3.06
N ILE A 19 -7.18 25.56 -2.47
CA ILE A 19 -8.63 25.72 -2.73
C ILE A 19 -8.88 26.09 -4.20
N ARG A 20 -8.03 26.92 -4.80
CA ARG A 20 -8.16 27.31 -6.20
C ARG A 20 -7.96 26.12 -7.13
N GLY A 21 -6.88 25.36 -6.95
CA GLY A 21 -6.63 24.16 -7.76
C GLY A 21 -7.72 23.09 -7.60
N ALA A 22 -8.23 22.89 -6.38
CA ALA A 22 -9.35 21.98 -6.13
C ALA A 22 -10.65 22.46 -6.79
N ALA A 23 -10.92 23.74 -6.81
CA ALA A 23 -12.10 24.32 -7.46
C ALA A 23 -12.05 24.12 -8.99
N GLU A 24 -10.90 24.34 -9.60
CA GLU A 24 -10.66 24.07 -11.02
C GLU A 24 -10.92 22.59 -11.35
N SER A 25 -10.44 21.66 -10.53
CA SER A 25 -10.68 20.22 -10.70
C SER A 25 -12.15 19.81 -10.53
N CYS A 26 -12.94 20.60 -9.78
CA CYS A 26 -14.37 20.37 -9.57
C CYS A 26 -15.26 21.15 -10.57
N ALA A 27 -14.70 21.93 -11.46
CA ALA A 27 -15.42 22.83 -12.40
C ALA A 27 -16.37 23.80 -11.67
N ILE A 28 -15.94 24.35 -10.51
CA ILE A 28 -16.69 25.36 -9.75
C ILE A 28 -15.79 26.56 -9.47
N SER A 29 -16.40 27.70 -9.08
CA SER A 29 -15.62 28.88 -8.73
C SER A 29 -14.88 28.69 -7.39
N PRO A 30 -13.64 29.23 -7.26
CA PRO A 30 -12.91 29.18 -5.99
C PRO A 30 -13.67 29.83 -4.81
N SER A 31 -14.46 30.87 -5.06
CA SER A 31 -15.30 31.52 -4.06
C SER A 31 -16.43 30.59 -3.59
N ALA A 32 -17.06 29.83 -4.51
CA ALA A 32 -18.09 28.87 -4.15
C ALA A 32 -17.53 27.73 -3.31
N LEU A 33 -16.38 27.16 -3.70
CA LEU A 33 -15.72 26.10 -2.93
C LEU A 33 -15.29 26.60 -1.55
N ASN A 34 -14.67 27.78 -1.48
CA ASN A 34 -14.26 28.38 -0.18
C ASN A 34 -15.46 28.60 0.74
N ARG A 35 -16.57 29.14 0.22
CA ARG A 35 -17.81 29.33 0.97
C ARG A 35 -18.38 27.99 1.48
N HIS A 36 -18.30 26.95 0.65
CA HIS A 36 -18.77 25.61 1.03
C HIS A 36 -17.97 25.07 2.21
N ILE A 37 -16.63 25.19 2.17
CA ILE A 37 -15.75 24.76 3.26
C ILE A 37 -15.99 25.59 4.53
N GLN A 38 -16.12 26.92 4.43
CA GLN A 38 -16.41 27.78 5.59
C GLN A 38 -17.73 27.40 6.25
N ASN A 39 -18.77 27.13 5.47
CA ASN A 39 -20.06 26.68 6.03
C ASN A 39 -19.93 25.30 6.72
N LEU A 40 -19.18 24.37 6.13
CA LEU A 40 -18.90 23.07 6.74
C LEU A 40 -18.15 23.22 8.07
N GLU A 41 -17.11 24.08 8.13
CA GLU A 41 -16.35 24.37 9.34
C GLU A 41 -17.23 24.99 10.43
N LEU A 42 -18.15 25.88 10.06
CA LEU A 42 -19.14 26.46 10.97
C LEU A 42 -20.13 25.40 11.49
N ASP A 43 -20.64 24.55 10.60
CA ASP A 43 -21.64 23.51 10.96
C ASP A 43 -21.08 22.51 11.96
N ILE A 44 -19.80 22.15 11.82
CA ILE A 44 -19.13 21.16 12.70
C ILE A 44 -18.33 21.80 13.85
N GLY A 45 -18.18 23.11 13.84
CA GLY A 45 -17.52 23.88 14.94
C GLY A 45 -16.00 23.71 15.01
N ILE A 46 -15.34 23.28 13.92
CA ILE A 46 -13.88 23.11 13.84
C ILE A 46 -13.32 23.80 12.60
N LYS A 47 -12.03 24.15 12.65
CA LYS A 47 -11.27 24.52 11.47
C LYS A 47 -10.71 23.24 10.82
N ILE A 48 -11.02 23.04 9.54
CA ILE A 48 -10.47 21.91 8.77
C ILE A 48 -9.13 22.29 8.15
N PHE A 49 -9.01 23.54 7.66
CA PHE A 49 -7.82 24.00 6.98
C PHE A 49 -7.18 25.22 7.64
N ASP A 50 -5.86 25.17 7.84
CA ASP A 50 -5.02 26.34 8.11
C ASP A 50 -4.64 27.00 6.79
N ARG A 51 -4.73 28.35 6.76
CA ARG A 51 -4.25 29.14 5.62
C ARG A 51 -2.76 29.41 5.77
N LEU A 52 -2.03 29.15 4.72
CA LEU A 52 -0.62 29.47 4.60
C LEU A 52 -0.42 30.67 3.68
N ASN A 53 0.79 31.25 3.65
CA ASN A 53 1.15 32.28 2.68
C ASN A 53 0.95 31.79 1.24
N VAL A 54 1.16 30.48 1.00
CA VAL A 54 0.89 29.83 -0.27
C VAL A 54 0.09 28.56 0.01
N GLY A 55 -1.19 28.55 -0.38
CA GLY A 55 -2.06 27.38 -0.28
C GLY A 55 -2.71 27.17 1.11
N VAL A 56 -3.09 25.94 1.37
CA VAL A 56 -3.73 25.48 2.60
C VAL A 56 -3.17 24.12 3.02
N ARG A 57 -3.20 23.86 4.33
CA ARG A 57 -2.92 22.52 4.88
C ARG A 57 -4.03 22.13 5.85
N LEU A 58 -4.15 20.84 6.16
CA LEU A 58 -5.06 20.38 7.21
C LEU A 58 -4.59 20.93 8.58
N SER A 59 -5.55 21.34 9.40
CA SER A 59 -5.33 21.58 10.83
C SER A 59 -5.26 20.24 11.58
N THR A 60 -4.95 20.23 12.87
CA THR A 60 -4.97 19.00 13.69
C THR A 60 -6.37 18.37 13.71
N GLU A 61 -7.41 19.18 13.91
CA GLU A 61 -8.80 18.73 13.85
C GLU A 61 -9.20 18.35 12.43
N GLY A 62 -8.65 19.05 11.43
CA GLY A 62 -8.84 18.79 10.01
C GLY A 62 -8.31 17.42 9.57
N GLU A 63 -7.18 16.98 10.15
CA GLU A 63 -6.64 15.64 9.92
C GLU A 63 -7.64 14.55 10.36
N LEU A 64 -8.23 14.69 11.55
CA LEU A 64 -9.25 13.77 12.06
C LEU A 64 -10.48 13.76 11.15
N PHE A 65 -10.95 14.95 10.77
CA PHE A 65 -12.09 15.08 9.86
C PHE A 65 -11.80 14.49 8.48
N TYR A 66 -10.60 14.69 7.95
CA TYR A 66 -10.16 14.14 6.67
C TYR A 66 -10.17 12.61 6.68
N GLN A 67 -9.64 11.98 7.75
CA GLN A 67 -9.70 10.52 7.87
C GLN A 67 -11.15 10.01 7.91
N PHE A 68 -12.02 10.69 8.68
CA PHE A 68 -13.44 10.37 8.70
C PHE A 68 -14.08 10.53 7.31
N ALA A 69 -13.80 11.63 6.60
CA ALA A 69 -14.34 11.87 5.26
C ALA A 69 -13.92 10.78 4.28
N LEU A 70 -12.66 10.33 4.33
CA LEU A 70 -12.18 9.21 3.52
C LEU A 70 -12.93 7.91 3.80
N LEU A 71 -13.18 7.60 5.07
CA LEU A 71 -13.96 6.41 5.46
C LEU A 71 -15.40 6.46 4.91
N GLN A 72 -16.05 7.62 5.00
CA GLN A 72 -17.42 7.79 4.49
C GLN A 72 -17.49 7.66 2.97
N LEU A 73 -16.55 8.28 2.24
CA LEU A 73 -16.48 8.16 0.79
C LEU A 73 -16.31 6.71 0.35
N ARG A 74 -15.43 5.97 0.99
CA ARG A 74 -15.20 4.54 0.69
C ARG A 74 -16.38 3.66 1.08
N GLY A 75 -16.99 3.94 2.23
CA GLY A 75 -18.24 3.26 2.60
C GLY A 75 -19.32 3.39 1.52
N PHE A 76 -19.43 4.57 0.92
CA PHE A 76 -20.36 4.81 -0.18
C PHE A 76 -19.93 4.09 -1.47
N GLU A 77 -18.64 4.09 -1.82
CA GLU A 77 -18.11 3.33 -2.97
C GLU A 77 -18.42 1.82 -2.81
N ARG A 78 -18.19 1.28 -1.59
CA ARG A 78 -18.49 -0.12 -1.27
C ARG A 78 -19.99 -0.45 -1.44
N LEU A 79 -20.86 0.42 -0.94
CA LEU A 79 -22.31 0.26 -1.13
C LEU A 79 -22.68 0.25 -2.62
N GLN A 80 -22.11 1.14 -3.41
CA GLN A 80 -22.35 1.17 -4.85
C GLN A 80 -21.88 -0.12 -5.53
N SER A 81 -20.69 -0.65 -5.14
CA SER A 81 -20.19 -1.94 -5.64
C SER A 81 -21.16 -3.07 -5.30
N GLN A 82 -21.62 -3.17 -4.04
CA GLN A 82 -22.59 -4.20 -3.62
C GLN A 82 -23.92 -4.11 -4.39
N ILE A 83 -24.39 -2.90 -4.65
CA ILE A 83 -25.61 -2.71 -5.47
C ILE A 83 -25.37 -3.17 -6.91
N ASN A 84 -24.19 -2.91 -7.47
CA ASN A 84 -23.82 -3.35 -8.81
C ASN A 84 -23.68 -4.87 -8.89
N ASP A 85 -23.14 -5.52 -7.86
CA ASP A 85 -23.04 -6.98 -7.76
C ASP A 85 -24.42 -7.63 -7.77
N ILE A 86 -25.39 -7.07 -7.03
CA ILE A 86 -26.80 -7.53 -7.05
C ILE A 86 -27.41 -7.41 -8.46
N LYS A 87 -26.97 -6.42 -9.24
CA LYS A 87 -27.42 -6.22 -10.63
C LYS A 87 -26.65 -7.07 -11.63
N GLY A 88 -25.73 -7.93 -11.18
CA GLY A 88 -24.85 -8.74 -12.05
C GLY A 88 -23.74 -7.92 -12.73
N LEU A 89 -23.53 -6.69 -12.31
CA LEU A 89 -22.47 -5.82 -12.81
C LEU A 89 -21.26 -5.96 -11.91
N GLN A 90 -20.33 -6.82 -12.28
CA GLN A 90 -19.05 -7.01 -11.56
C GLN A 90 -18.11 -5.82 -11.81
N THR A 91 -18.42 -4.70 -11.16
CA THR A 91 -17.68 -3.43 -11.32
C THR A 91 -17.18 -2.94 -9.98
N GLY A 92 -16.03 -2.29 -9.95
CA GLY A 92 -15.51 -1.71 -8.72
C GLY A 92 -14.02 -1.38 -8.80
N ILE A 93 -13.46 -1.01 -7.65
CA ILE A 93 -12.04 -0.74 -7.49
C ILE A 93 -11.52 -1.59 -6.33
N ILE A 94 -10.51 -2.40 -6.59
CA ILE A 94 -9.76 -3.14 -5.56
C ILE A 94 -8.43 -2.42 -5.34
N ARG A 95 -8.15 -2.04 -4.09
CA ARG A 95 -6.88 -1.38 -3.70
C ARG A 95 -6.01 -2.40 -3.00
N LEU A 96 -4.93 -2.80 -3.68
CA LEU A 96 -3.97 -3.77 -3.15
C LEU A 96 -2.77 -3.04 -2.54
N GLY A 97 -2.48 -3.33 -1.27
CA GLY A 97 -1.20 -3.03 -0.66
C GLY A 97 -0.26 -4.22 -0.87
N VAL A 98 0.94 -3.97 -1.36
CA VAL A 98 1.93 -5.02 -1.60
C VAL A 98 3.25 -4.63 -0.97
N SER A 99 3.88 -5.53 -0.22
CA SER A 99 5.24 -5.27 0.27
C SER A 99 6.23 -5.23 -0.89
N ALA A 100 7.33 -4.50 -0.72
CA ALA A 100 8.33 -4.33 -1.78
C ALA A 100 8.88 -5.68 -2.28
N GLU A 101 9.05 -6.64 -1.39
CA GLU A 101 9.58 -7.98 -1.69
C GLU A 101 8.65 -8.82 -2.58
N LEU A 102 7.34 -8.55 -2.53
CA LEU A 102 6.34 -9.26 -3.33
C LEU A 102 5.94 -8.50 -4.60
N ASN A 103 6.35 -7.24 -4.71
CA ASN A 103 6.03 -6.40 -5.87
C ASN A 103 6.89 -6.81 -7.07
N GLY A 104 6.32 -7.54 -8.00
CA GLY A 104 7.05 -8.04 -9.17
C GLY A 104 6.19 -8.86 -10.12
N VAL A 105 6.84 -9.64 -10.96
CA VAL A 105 6.24 -10.38 -12.07
C VAL A 105 5.10 -11.30 -11.62
N PHE A 106 5.24 -11.93 -10.45
CA PHE A 106 4.21 -12.85 -9.94
C PHE A 106 2.88 -12.13 -9.70
N ILE A 107 2.89 -11.05 -8.93
CA ILE A 107 1.67 -10.26 -8.64
C ILE A 107 1.07 -9.70 -9.92
N ASN A 108 1.90 -9.17 -10.82
CA ASN A 108 1.43 -8.61 -12.08
C ASN A 108 0.75 -9.67 -12.97
N ASN A 109 1.28 -10.89 -13.02
CA ASN A 109 0.67 -11.98 -13.79
C ASN A 109 -0.68 -12.41 -13.20
N GLN A 110 -0.78 -12.52 -11.87
CA GLN A 110 -2.04 -12.87 -11.21
C GLN A 110 -3.12 -11.79 -11.44
N ILE A 111 -2.73 -10.52 -11.40
CA ILE A 111 -3.63 -9.42 -11.70
C ILE A 111 -4.07 -9.45 -13.15
N ALA A 112 -3.17 -9.72 -14.09
CA ALA A 112 -3.51 -9.82 -15.51
C ALA A 112 -4.49 -10.98 -15.80
N GLU A 113 -4.35 -12.10 -15.11
CA GLU A 113 -5.30 -13.22 -15.21
C GLU A 113 -6.66 -12.85 -14.61
N PHE A 114 -6.68 -12.25 -13.43
CA PHE A 114 -7.91 -11.77 -12.80
C PHE A 114 -8.66 -10.76 -13.67
N GLN A 115 -7.95 -9.81 -14.29
CA GLN A 115 -8.57 -8.81 -15.17
C GLN A 115 -9.16 -9.39 -16.46
N LYS A 116 -8.68 -10.56 -16.93
CA LYS A 116 -9.31 -11.26 -18.08
C LYS A 116 -10.71 -11.78 -17.70
N GLU A 117 -10.87 -12.26 -16.47
CA GLU A 117 -12.15 -12.76 -15.97
C GLU A 117 -13.09 -11.61 -15.54
N TYR A 118 -12.51 -10.55 -14.96
CA TYR A 118 -13.26 -9.40 -14.43
C TYR A 118 -12.79 -8.06 -15.05
N PRO A 119 -13.03 -7.83 -16.35
CA PRO A 119 -12.48 -6.67 -17.06
C PRO A 119 -13.01 -5.32 -16.61
N GLN A 120 -14.14 -5.29 -15.89
CA GLN A 120 -14.75 -4.06 -15.38
C GLN A 120 -14.30 -3.72 -13.95
N ILE A 121 -13.46 -4.55 -13.33
CA ILE A 121 -12.87 -4.28 -12.02
C ILE A 121 -11.52 -3.58 -12.22
N SER A 122 -11.40 -2.38 -11.67
CA SER A 122 -10.13 -1.65 -11.63
C SER A 122 -9.29 -2.09 -10.44
N ILE A 123 -7.99 -2.30 -10.65
CA ILE A 123 -7.05 -2.64 -9.58
C ILE A 123 -6.05 -1.48 -9.42
N GLN A 124 -5.90 -1.01 -8.19
CA GLN A 124 -4.89 -0.03 -7.80
C GLN A 124 -3.88 -0.72 -6.89
N ILE A 125 -2.61 -0.68 -7.28
CA ILE A 125 -1.53 -1.29 -6.50
C ILE A 125 -0.76 -0.16 -5.80
N LYS A 126 -0.52 -0.33 -4.52
CA LYS A 126 0.32 0.54 -3.71
C LYS A 126 1.41 -0.30 -3.04
N VAL A 127 2.67 0.06 -3.24
CA VAL A 127 3.74 -0.51 -2.44
C VAL A 127 3.66 0.12 -1.05
N VAL A 128 3.56 -0.72 -0.03
CA VAL A 128 3.32 -0.31 1.36
C VAL A 128 4.38 -0.95 2.24
N ASP A 129 4.97 -0.16 3.13
CA ASP A 129 5.83 -0.72 4.16
C ASP A 129 5.02 -1.34 5.31
N GLN A 130 5.68 -2.17 6.11
CA GLN A 130 5.03 -2.93 7.15
C GLN A 130 4.38 -2.06 8.24
N ASN A 131 4.99 -0.91 8.58
CA ASN A 131 4.49 -0.03 9.63
C ASN A 131 3.23 0.73 9.17
N ALA A 132 3.10 0.97 7.87
CA ALA A 132 1.95 1.65 7.28
C ALA A 132 0.77 0.71 6.98
N MET A 133 1.01 -0.60 6.84
CA MET A 133 0.02 -1.59 6.39
C MET A 133 -1.26 -1.59 7.24
N GLU A 134 -1.13 -1.71 8.56
CA GLU A 134 -2.30 -1.76 9.44
C GLU A 134 -3.12 -0.47 9.39
N ASN A 135 -2.44 0.67 9.38
CA ASN A 135 -3.10 1.96 9.24
C ASN A 135 -3.75 2.14 7.86
N ASP A 136 -3.13 1.64 6.80
CA ASP A 136 -3.69 1.70 5.45
C ASP A 136 -4.91 0.77 5.30
N LEU A 137 -4.91 -0.40 5.93
CA LEU A 137 -6.07 -1.30 5.98
C LEU A 137 -7.20 -0.71 6.86
N SER A 138 -6.89 -0.29 8.08
CA SER A 138 -7.89 0.24 9.02
C SER A 138 -8.54 1.54 8.55
N SER A 139 -7.77 2.39 7.84
CA SER A 139 -8.28 3.60 7.20
C SER A 139 -8.87 3.35 5.81
N ASN A 140 -9.01 2.09 5.41
CA ASN A 140 -9.47 1.66 4.08
C ASN A 140 -8.71 2.32 2.90
N ARG A 141 -7.43 2.70 3.08
CA ARG A 141 -6.58 3.16 1.98
C ARG A 141 -6.21 2.02 1.04
N ILE A 142 -6.17 0.80 1.57
CA ILE A 142 -6.09 -0.44 0.82
C ILE A 142 -7.20 -1.38 1.32
N ASP A 143 -7.67 -2.28 0.45
CA ASP A 143 -8.73 -3.24 0.76
C ASP A 143 -8.14 -4.59 1.17
N ILE A 144 -7.04 -4.99 0.55
CA ILE A 144 -6.30 -6.24 0.80
C ILE A 144 -4.81 -5.91 0.81
N ALA A 145 -4.05 -6.63 1.64
CA ALA A 145 -2.61 -6.51 1.70
C ALA A 145 -1.92 -7.86 1.46
N PHE A 146 -0.91 -7.87 0.60
CA PHE A 146 0.00 -8.97 0.37
C PHE A 146 1.36 -8.64 0.98
N PHE A 147 1.73 -9.39 2.00
CA PHE A 147 2.96 -9.13 2.76
C PHE A 147 3.79 -10.38 2.96
N TYR A 148 5.10 -10.21 2.87
CA TYR A 148 6.06 -11.21 3.29
C TYR A 148 6.30 -11.04 4.79
N GLN A 149 5.89 -12.06 5.58
CA GLN A 149 6.06 -12.07 7.05
C GLN A 149 5.57 -10.81 7.78
N PRO A 150 4.27 -10.49 7.71
CA PRO A 150 3.75 -9.32 8.38
C PRO A 150 3.87 -9.44 9.90
N ILE A 151 4.06 -8.32 10.59
CA ILE A 151 3.81 -8.24 12.04
C ILE A 151 2.30 -8.28 12.24
N LEU A 152 1.84 -9.35 12.86
CA LEU A 152 0.41 -9.56 13.08
C LEU A 152 -0.05 -8.79 14.31
N THR A 153 -1.09 -8.01 14.15
CA THR A 153 -1.80 -7.34 15.23
C THR A 153 -3.21 -7.93 15.39
N LYS A 154 -3.86 -7.63 16.51
CA LYS A 154 -5.23 -8.13 16.77
C LYS A 154 -6.28 -7.60 15.80
N ASN A 155 -5.96 -6.55 15.06
CA ASN A 155 -6.89 -5.88 14.16
C ASN A 155 -6.81 -6.40 12.71
N LEU A 156 -5.88 -7.31 12.44
CA LEU A 156 -5.68 -7.88 11.10
C LEU A 156 -6.34 -9.27 11.01
N ASN A 157 -7.10 -9.48 9.95
CA ASN A 157 -7.66 -10.77 9.60
C ASN A 157 -6.82 -11.39 8.48
N ILE A 158 -6.21 -12.53 8.76
CA ILE A 158 -5.47 -13.29 7.75
C ILE A 158 -6.48 -14.10 6.94
N ILE A 159 -6.59 -13.79 5.65
CA ILE A 159 -7.45 -14.52 4.72
C ILE A 159 -6.76 -15.80 4.27
N ASN A 160 -5.46 -15.72 3.97
CA ASN A 160 -4.65 -16.84 3.53
C ASN A 160 -3.18 -16.65 3.89
N ALA A 161 -2.45 -17.75 4.08
CA ALA A 161 -1.02 -17.75 4.37
C ALA A 161 -0.34 -18.89 3.61
N PHE A 162 0.77 -18.58 2.95
CA PHE A 162 1.57 -19.53 2.18
C PHE A 162 2.99 -19.56 2.73
N GLU A 163 3.58 -20.72 2.77
CA GLU A 163 4.99 -20.87 3.05
C GLU A 163 5.80 -20.67 1.77
N ILE A 164 6.77 -19.73 1.81
CA ILE A 164 7.67 -19.46 0.70
C ILE A 164 9.07 -19.91 1.10
N LYS A 165 9.66 -20.80 0.29
CA LYS A 165 11.05 -21.24 0.47
C LYS A 165 12.00 -20.18 -0.08
N VAL A 166 13.08 -19.94 0.65
CA VAL A 166 14.19 -19.09 0.17
C VAL A 166 15.10 -19.93 -0.72
N HIS A 167 15.38 -19.44 -1.91
CA HIS A 167 16.27 -20.07 -2.85
C HIS A 167 17.48 -19.17 -3.12
N ALA A 168 18.65 -19.77 -3.31
CA ALA A 168 19.80 -19.09 -3.84
C ALA A 168 19.83 -19.23 -5.36
N VAL A 169 20.07 -18.14 -6.08
CA VAL A 169 20.35 -18.17 -7.51
C VAL A 169 21.85 -18.33 -7.69
N LEU A 170 22.26 -19.35 -8.40
CA LEU A 170 23.67 -19.71 -8.56
C LEU A 170 24.06 -19.68 -10.05
N PRO A 171 25.32 -19.33 -10.36
CA PRO A 171 25.86 -19.52 -11.71
C PRO A 171 25.80 -20.99 -12.13
N GLU A 172 25.54 -21.27 -13.39
CA GLU A 172 25.43 -22.65 -13.93
C GLU A 172 26.70 -23.47 -13.72
N ASN A 173 27.86 -22.84 -13.67
CA ASN A 173 29.16 -23.49 -13.50
C ASN A 173 29.53 -23.75 -12.02
N LEU A 174 28.72 -23.34 -11.07
CA LEU A 174 29.00 -23.60 -9.66
C LEU A 174 28.62 -25.05 -9.29
N PRO A 175 29.57 -25.91 -8.87
CA PRO A 175 29.26 -27.28 -8.49
C PRO A 175 28.44 -27.30 -7.20
N VAL A 176 27.22 -27.75 -7.27
CA VAL A 176 26.33 -27.94 -6.12
C VAL A 176 26.30 -29.41 -5.74
N LYS A 177 26.68 -29.74 -4.50
CA LYS A 177 26.70 -31.13 -4.02
C LYS A 177 25.31 -31.73 -3.87
N ASN A 178 24.34 -30.92 -3.46
CA ASN A 178 22.96 -31.34 -3.29
C ASN A 178 22.00 -30.34 -3.96
N PRO A 179 21.39 -30.68 -5.11
CA PRO A 179 20.46 -29.79 -5.81
C PRO A 179 19.17 -29.48 -5.04
N ASN A 180 18.82 -30.30 -4.03
CA ASN A 180 17.63 -30.12 -3.22
C ASN A 180 17.84 -29.23 -1.97
N GLY A 181 19.05 -28.82 -1.69
CA GLY A 181 19.35 -27.95 -0.55
C GLY A 181 20.80 -27.50 -0.54
N LEU A 182 21.00 -26.21 -0.61
CA LEU A 182 22.30 -25.59 -0.53
C LEU A 182 22.65 -25.34 0.95
N MET A 183 23.84 -25.78 1.37
CA MET A 183 24.34 -25.49 2.69
C MET A 183 25.15 -24.19 2.68
N PHE A 184 25.02 -23.37 3.71
CA PHE A 184 25.73 -22.08 3.81
C PHE A 184 27.26 -22.21 3.68
N TYR A 185 27.86 -23.30 4.17
CA TYR A 185 29.30 -23.52 4.03
C TYR A 185 29.77 -23.74 2.57
N GLU A 186 28.85 -24.08 1.64
CA GLU A 186 29.17 -24.25 0.23
C GLU A 186 29.30 -22.90 -0.51
N ILE A 187 28.82 -21.83 0.09
CA ILE A 187 28.81 -20.49 -0.50
C ILE A 187 29.57 -19.46 0.33
N ILE A 188 30.19 -19.87 1.46
CA ILE A 188 30.85 -18.94 2.38
C ILE A 188 31.98 -18.16 1.72
N ASP A 189 32.67 -18.76 0.77
CA ASP A 189 33.82 -18.16 0.03
C ASP A 189 33.35 -17.48 -1.28
N GLN A 190 32.05 -17.47 -1.55
CA GLN A 190 31.53 -16.87 -2.77
C GLN A 190 31.20 -15.39 -2.54
N GLN A 191 31.26 -14.62 -3.62
CA GLN A 191 30.76 -13.25 -3.64
C GLN A 191 29.24 -13.29 -3.74
N ILE A 192 28.57 -12.84 -2.68
CA ILE A 192 27.11 -12.98 -2.56
C ILE A 192 26.45 -11.61 -2.68
N LEU A 193 25.36 -11.57 -3.46
CA LEU A 193 24.41 -10.50 -3.43
C LEU A 193 23.34 -10.84 -2.39
N LEU A 194 23.11 -9.94 -1.45
CA LEU A 194 22.11 -10.09 -0.40
C LEU A 194 21.11 -8.92 -0.41
N PRO A 195 19.89 -9.14 0.12
CA PRO A 195 19.00 -8.03 0.40
C PRO A 195 19.62 -7.02 1.35
N LEU A 196 19.20 -5.75 1.27
CA LEU A 196 19.61 -4.70 2.21
C LEU A 196 19.38 -5.13 3.67
N LYS A 197 20.27 -4.70 4.55
CA LYS A 197 20.06 -4.80 6.01
C LYS A 197 18.71 -4.14 6.32
N ASN A 198 17.95 -4.63 7.26
CA ASN A 198 16.59 -4.21 7.62
C ASN A 198 15.44 -4.78 6.77
N THR A 199 15.71 -5.61 5.76
CA THR A 199 14.65 -6.40 5.14
C THR A 199 14.38 -7.67 5.93
N GLN A 200 13.14 -8.16 5.89
CA GLN A 200 12.74 -9.39 6.60
C GLN A 200 13.50 -10.62 6.08
N LEU A 201 13.73 -10.67 4.77
CA LEU A 201 14.50 -11.75 4.17
C LEU A 201 15.96 -11.73 4.66
N ARG A 202 16.60 -10.55 4.69
CA ARG A 202 17.97 -10.42 5.20
C ARG A 202 18.06 -10.84 6.67
N ASN A 203 17.15 -10.41 7.51
CA ASN A 203 17.13 -10.79 8.92
C ASN A 203 17.02 -12.31 9.12
N LYS A 204 16.29 -13.02 8.27
CA LYS A 204 16.24 -14.49 8.28
C LYS A 204 17.56 -15.13 7.89
N ILE A 205 18.19 -14.64 6.82
CA ILE A 205 19.49 -15.13 6.36
C ILE A 205 20.54 -14.92 7.43
N ASP A 206 20.65 -13.70 7.96
CA ASP A 206 21.62 -13.35 9.02
C ASP A 206 21.36 -14.17 10.29
N GLY A 207 20.09 -14.36 10.67
CA GLY A 207 19.71 -15.20 11.82
C GLY A 207 20.07 -16.68 11.62
N ALA A 208 19.93 -17.21 10.42
CA ALA A 208 20.37 -18.58 10.09
C ALA A 208 21.89 -18.71 10.12
N CYS A 209 22.61 -17.75 9.56
CA CYS A 209 24.06 -17.68 9.59
C CYS A 209 24.61 -17.59 11.03
N ALA A 210 24.01 -16.74 11.86
CA ALA A 210 24.38 -16.58 13.27
C ALA A 210 24.23 -17.88 14.07
N LYS A 211 23.14 -18.64 13.85
CA LYS A 211 22.92 -19.96 14.50
C LYS A 211 23.99 -20.98 14.11
N LEU A 212 24.59 -20.85 12.95
CA LEU A 212 25.65 -21.74 12.45
C LEU A 212 27.06 -21.21 12.73
N GLY A 213 27.21 -20.01 13.31
CA GLY A 213 28.50 -19.34 13.49
C GLY A 213 29.18 -18.94 12.18
N ILE A 214 28.41 -18.68 11.11
CA ILE A 214 28.89 -18.38 9.77
C ILE A 214 28.69 -16.89 9.49
N SER A 215 29.62 -16.30 8.75
CA SER A 215 29.51 -14.96 8.20
C SER A 215 29.64 -15.03 6.68
N LEU A 216 28.63 -14.53 5.95
CA LEU A 216 28.65 -14.46 4.50
C LEU A 216 29.37 -13.19 4.05
N PHE A 217 30.23 -13.31 3.05
CA PHE A 217 30.88 -12.16 2.44
C PHE A 217 29.94 -11.50 1.42
N THR A 218 29.40 -10.33 1.77
CA THR A 218 28.46 -9.59 0.92
C THR A 218 29.23 -8.61 0.05
N GLN A 219 29.18 -8.78 -1.25
CA GLN A 219 29.78 -7.86 -2.20
C GLN A 219 28.80 -6.77 -2.67
N LEU A 220 27.54 -7.11 -2.78
CA LEU A 220 26.48 -6.20 -3.23
C LEU A 220 25.25 -6.40 -2.36
N GLU A 221 24.63 -5.30 -1.96
CA GLU A 221 23.35 -5.30 -1.26
C GLU A 221 22.32 -4.53 -2.07
N SER A 222 21.13 -5.10 -2.26
CA SER A 222 20.03 -4.46 -2.99
C SER A 222 18.69 -4.87 -2.42
N ASN A 223 17.71 -3.98 -2.51
CA ASN A 223 16.28 -4.29 -2.27
C ASN A 223 15.47 -4.27 -3.58
N ASP A 224 16.14 -4.15 -4.71
CA ASP A 224 15.50 -4.24 -6.01
C ASP A 224 15.26 -5.72 -6.35
N PRO A 225 14.01 -6.17 -6.54
CA PRO A 225 13.71 -7.56 -6.88
C PRO A 225 14.16 -7.96 -8.30
N LEU A 226 14.63 -7.01 -9.11
CA LEU A 226 15.11 -7.24 -10.47
C LEU A 226 16.63 -7.41 -10.55
N ILE A 227 17.34 -7.23 -9.45
CA ILE A 227 18.78 -7.49 -9.30
C ILE A 227 18.96 -8.79 -8.54
#